data_d57c13c3acff269f79f76806c7ae584d
#
_entry.id   d57c13c3acff269f79f76806c7ae584d
#
_cell.length_a   1.000
_cell.length_b   1.000
_cell.length_c   1.000
_cell.angle_alpha   90.00
_cell.angle_beta   90.00
_cell.angle_gamma   90.00
#
_symmetry.space_group_name_H-M   'P 1'
#
loop_
_entity.id
_entity.type
_entity.pdbx_description
1 polymer ?
#
loop_
_entity_poly.entity_id
_entity_poly.type
_entity_poly.pdbx_seq_one_letter_code
_entity_poly.pdbx_strand_id
1 'polypeptide(L)'
;MCIRDRLNNPNNELLSGSLLEISINYNERNSLSILDTSLIMEGDNVYVYKVDKENTVKKVPVEIGLRKKGIVEITSGLEDGDTVVAEGLKKTRPNGKIKPIKYGSKQNSSGWGKKKKSTKEEKKKQ
;
A
#
# COMPACT_ATOMS: atom_id res chain seq x y z
N MET A 1 14.89 -21.25 -26.37
CA MET A 1 14.07 -22.23 -25.63
C MET A 1 12.62 -22.05 -26.05
N CYS A 2 12.00 -23.04 -26.67
CA CYS A 2 10.59 -22.95 -27.06
C CYS A 2 9.75 -23.66 -26.01
N ILE A 3 8.86 -22.92 -25.38
CA ILE A 3 7.87 -23.49 -24.45
C ILE A 3 6.59 -23.71 -25.27
N ARG A 4 6.13 -24.95 -25.31
CA ARG A 4 4.88 -25.32 -25.97
C ARG A 4 4.01 -26.03 -24.97
N ASP A 5 2.85 -25.50 -24.69
CA ASP A 5 1.87 -26.08 -23.77
C ASP A 5 0.58 -26.45 -24.50
N ARG A 6 -0.18 -27.35 -23.95
CA ARG A 6 -1.43 -27.84 -24.51
C ARG A 6 -2.53 -27.83 -23.45
N LEU A 7 -3.62 -27.14 -23.74
CA LEU A 7 -4.82 -27.12 -22.93
C LEU A 7 -5.88 -28.07 -23.51
N ASN A 8 -6.51 -28.84 -22.65
CA ASN A 8 -7.65 -29.65 -23.04
C ASN A 8 -8.89 -28.78 -23.14
N ASN A 9 -9.65 -28.93 -24.21
CA ASN A 9 -10.90 -28.21 -24.46
C ASN A 9 -12.06 -29.19 -24.67
N PRO A 10 -12.48 -29.93 -23.60
CA PRO A 10 -13.43 -31.03 -23.71
C PRO A 10 -14.83 -30.56 -24.12
N ASN A 11 -15.21 -29.35 -23.74
CA ASN A 11 -16.52 -28.79 -24.00
C ASN A 11 -16.57 -27.83 -25.21
N ASN A 12 -15.48 -27.71 -25.96
CA ASN A 12 -15.34 -26.77 -27.07
C ASN A 12 -15.69 -25.31 -26.71
N GLU A 13 -15.38 -24.90 -25.47
CA GLU A 13 -15.59 -23.51 -25.01
C GLU A 13 -14.65 -22.54 -25.71
N LEU A 14 -13.46 -23.02 -26.09
CA LEU A 14 -12.47 -22.25 -26.83
C LEU A 14 -12.67 -22.50 -28.34
N LEU A 15 -13.11 -21.47 -29.04
CA LEU A 15 -13.33 -21.53 -30.47
C LEU A 15 -12.11 -21.00 -31.23
N SER A 16 -11.89 -21.56 -32.43
CA SER A 16 -10.85 -21.05 -33.34
C SER A 16 -11.14 -19.60 -33.70
N GLY A 17 -10.14 -18.73 -33.59
CA GLY A 17 -10.27 -17.29 -33.85
C GLY A 17 -10.73 -16.45 -32.66
N SER A 18 -10.99 -17.07 -31.49
CA SER A 18 -11.29 -16.31 -30.25
C SER A 18 -10.05 -15.58 -29.72
N LEU A 19 -10.26 -14.37 -29.20
CA LEU A 19 -9.26 -13.65 -28.44
C LEU A 19 -9.22 -14.19 -27.02
N LEU A 20 -8.06 -14.63 -26.57
CA LEU A 20 -7.86 -15.20 -25.23
C LEU A 20 -6.81 -14.38 -24.48
N GLU A 21 -7.08 -14.10 -23.22
CA GLU A 21 -6.09 -13.56 -22.28
C GLU A 21 -5.54 -14.71 -21.44
N ILE A 22 -4.24 -14.91 -21.49
CA ILE A 22 -3.56 -15.99 -20.76
C ILE A 22 -2.75 -15.38 -19.63
N SER A 23 -2.99 -15.84 -18.41
CA SER A 23 -2.21 -15.50 -17.23
C SER A 23 -1.37 -16.69 -16.79
N ILE A 24 -0.05 -16.54 -16.84
CA ILE A 24 0.88 -17.58 -16.44
C ILE A 24 1.47 -17.21 -15.08
N ASN A 25 1.20 -18.01 -14.06
CA ASN A 25 1.83 -17.89 -12.76
C ASN A 25 3.04 -18.84 -12.72
N TYR A 26 4.20 -18.26 -12.53
CA TYR A 26 5.44 -19.01 -12.39
C TYR A 26 6.17 -18.60 -11.12
N ASN A 27 6.98 -19.50 -10.59
CA ASN A 27 7.79 -19.24 -9.40
C ASN A 27 6.95 -18.84 -8.17
N GLU A 28 5.94 -19.65 -7.85
CA GLU A 28 5.16 -19.48 -6.62
C GLU A 28 6.06 -19.62 -5.41
N ARG A 29 6.18 -18.56 -4.64
CA ARG A 29 6.96 -18.52 -3.40
C ARG A 29 6.24 -17.66 -2.38
N ASN A 30 6.41 -18.02 -1.12
CA ASN A 30 5.98 -17.18 -0.03
C ASN A 30 6.98 -16.04 0.17
N SER A 31 6.54 -14.81 -0.02
CA SER A 31 7.35 -13.62 0.19
C SER A 31 6.57 -12.57 0.95
N LEU A 32 7.28 -11.77 1.74
CA LEU A 32 6.69 -10.62 2.39
C LEU A 32 6.31 -9.58 1.33
N SER A 33 5.12 -9.05 1.43
CA SER A 33 4.65 -8.02 0.53
C SER A 33 3.97 -6.88 1.29
N ILE A 34 4.22 -5.67 0.83
CA ILE A 34 3.64 -4.46 1.39
C ILE A 34 3.00 -3.62 0.29
N LEU A 35 2.19 -2.65 0.69
CA LEU A 35 1.62 -1.70 -0.23
C LEU A 35 2.70 -0.77 -0.79
N ASP A 36 2.64 -0.48 -2.08
CA ASP A 36 3.53 0.46 -2.76
C ASP A 36 3.54 1.85 -2.11
N THR A 37 2.41 2.27 -1.57
CA THR A 37 2.27 3.53 -0.83
C THR A 37 3.07 3.60 0.48
N SER A 38 3.53 2.45 1.01
CA SER A 38 4.34 2.37 2.22
C SER A 38 5.83 2.65 1.98
N LEU A 39 6.25 2.71 0.73
CA LEU A 39 7.64 2.89 0.35
C LEU A 39 8.03 4.37 0.33
N ILE A 40 9.21 4.65 0.83
CA ILE A 40 9.87 5.94 0.75
C ILE A 40 11.15 5.77 -0.07
N MET A 41 11.20 6.43 -1.20
CA MET A 41 12.39 6.44 -2.05
C MET A 41 13.21 7.69 -1.78
N GLU A 42 14.46 7.52 -1.39
CA GLU A 42 15.43 8.60 -1.23
C GLU A 42 16.69 8.27 -2.02
N GLY A 43 16.81 8.88 -3.19
CA GLY A 43 17.87 8.53 -4.14
C GLY A 43 17.73 7.07 -4.59
N ASP A 44 18.80 6.31 -4.44
CA ASP A 44 18.85 4.90 -4.82
C ASP A 44 18.40 3.93 -3.71
N ASN A 45 18.09 4.48 -2.53
CA ASN A 45 17.70 3.67 -1.38
C ASN A 45 16.19 3.71 -1.14
N VAL A 46 15.65 2.57 -0.76
CA VAL A 46 14.24 2.42 -0.41
C VAL A 46 14.12 2.16 1.08
N TYR A 47 13.19 2.87 1.70
CA TYR A 47 12.94 2.78 3.14
C TYR A 47 11.46 2.54 3.41
N VAL A 48 11.18 1.96 4.56
CA VAL A 48 9.83 1.87 5.12
C VAL A 48 9.82 2.40 6.55
N TYR A 49 8.68 2.86 6.99
CA TYR A 49 8.46 3.18 8.38
C TYR A 49 7.86 1.98 9.11
N LYS A 50 8.70 1.30 9.90
CA LYS A 50 8.29 0.24 10.82
C LYS A 50 7.78 0.86 12.11
N VAL A 51 6.67 0.35 12.61
CA VAL A 51 6.06 0.76 13.89
C VAL A 51 6.44 -0.22 14.97
N ASP A 52 7.07 0.26 16.02
CA ASP A 52 7.43 -0.53 17.19
C ASP A 52 6.22 -0.71 18.13
N LYS A 53 6.32 -1.63 19.09
CA LYS A 53 5.28 -1.91 20.12
C LYS A 53 4.89 -0.67 20.93
N GLU A 54 5.76 0.31 21.02
CA GLU A 54 5.53 1.59 21.69
C GLU A 54 4.89 2.67 20.81
N ASN A 55 4.40 2.29 19.60
CA ASN A 55 3.91 3.20 18.57
C ASN A 55 4.96 4.22 18.08
N THR A 56 6.22 3.88 18.21
CA THR A 56 7.33 4.69 17.71
C THR A 56 7.68 4.26 16.30
N VAL A 57 7.88 5.21 15.41
CA VAL A 57 8.21 4.96 14.01
C VAL A 57 9.71 4.93 13.83
N LYS A 58 10.21 3.85 13.25
CA LYS A 58 11.61 3.71 12.86
C LYS A 58 11.73 3.62 11.33
N LYS A 59 12.66 4.36 10.76
CA LYS A 59 13.01 4.28 9.33
C LYS A 59 13.94 3.10 9.13
N VAL A 60 13.53 2.13 8.34
CA VAL A 60 14.29 0.90 8.07
C VAL A 60 14.55 0.81 6.57
N PRO A 61 15.83 0.61 6.16
CA PRO A 61 16.14 0.35 4.76
C PRO A 61 15.64 -1.05 4.37
N VAL A 62 15.06 -1.16 3.17
CA VAL A 62 14.54 -2.42 2.64
C VAL A 62 14.96 -2.61 1.19
N GLU A 63 15.09 -3.87 0.81
CA GLU A 63 15.28 -4.26 -0.57
C GLU A 63 13.95 -4.73 -1.15
N ILE A 64 13.63 -4.21 -2.32
CA ILE A 64 12.39 -4.52 -3.03
C ILE A 64 12.64 -5.55 -4.13
N GLY A 65 11.69 -6.45 -4.29
CA GLY A 65 11.67 -7.43 -5.38
C GLY A 65 10.63 -7.07 -6.44
N LEU A 66 9.79 -8.02 -6.76
CA LEU A 66 8.73 -7.86 -7.75
C LEU A 66 7.65 -6.87 -7.30
N ARG A 67 7.26 -6.00 -8.23
CA ARG A 67 6.15 -5.05 -8.06
C ARG A 67 4.96 -5.50 -8.89
N LYS A 68 3.81 -5.71 -8.27
CA LYS A 68 2.59 -6.15 -8.95
C LYS A 68 1.35 -5.45 -8.39
N LYS A 69 0.62 -4.74 -9.25
CA LYS A 69 -0.71 -4.14 -8.93
C LYS A 69 -0.79 -3.38 -7.58
N GLY A 70 0.18 -2.50 -7.30
CA GLY A 70 0.18 -1.69 -6.07
C GLY A 70 0.71 -2.41 -4.84
N ILE A 71 1.24 -3.62 -5.00
CA ILE A 71 1.93 -4.39 -3.96
C ILE A 71 3.37 -4.59 -4.39
N VAL A 72 4.28 -4.47 -3.46
CA VAL A 72 5.72 -4.67 -3.67
C VAL A 72 6.23 -5.76 -2.76
N GLU A 73 6.98 -6.68 -3.33
CA GLU A 73 7.69 -7.72 -2.60
C GLU A 73 8.88 -7.11 -1.87
N ILE A 74 9.08 -7.53 -0.63
CA ILE A 74 10.27 -7.20 0.15
C ILE A 74 11.14 -8.44 0.24
N THR A 75 12.37 -8.32 -0.25
CA THR A 75 13.36 -9.39 -0.22
C THR A 75 14.20 -9.37 1.05
N SER A 76 14.41 -8.18 1.63
CA SER A 76 15.26 -8.00 2.80
C SER A 76 14.83 -6.75 3.61
N GLY A 77 15.06 -6.76 4.92
CA GLY A 77 14.87 -5.60 5.80
C GLY A 77 13.60 -5.62 6.67
N LEU A 78 12.66 -6.54 6.45
CA LEU A 78 11.47 -6.74 7.29
C LEU A 78 11.33 -8.19 7.73
N GLU A 79 10.70 -8.40 8.86
CA GLU A 79 10.35 -9.71 9.40
C GLU A 79 8.83 -9.94 9.31
N ASP A 80 8.44 -11.21 9.33
CA ASP A 80 7.03 -11.57 9.34
C ASP A 80 6.38 -11.12 10.66
N GLY A 81 5.24 -10.43 10.54
CA GLY A 81 4.53 -9.84 11.67
C GLY A 81 4.90 -8.38 11.97
N ASP A 82 5.84 -7.79 11.25
CA ASP A 82 6.17 -6.38 11.39
C ASP A 82 5.02 -5.47 10.93
N THR A 83 4.78 -4.41 11.69
CA THR A 83 3.78 -3.41 11.33
C THR A 83 4.45 -2.24 10.61
N VAL A 84 4.00 -1.94 9.40
CA VAL A 84 4.50 -0.83 8.59
C VAL A 84 3.41 0.23 8.37
N VAL A 85 3.84 1.48 8.21
CA VAL A 85 2.93 2.60 7.91
C VAL A 85 2.58 2.55 6.43
N ALA A 86 1.29 2.31 6.11
CA ALA A 86 0.80 2.24 4.73
C ALA A 86 0.44 3.62 4.16
N GLU A 87 -0.07 4.52 4.99
CA GLU A 87 -0.53 5.84 4.58
C GLU A 87 -0.10 6.92 5.58
N GLY A 88 -0.02 8.16 5.12
CA GLY A 88 0.33 9.29 5.98
C GLY A 88 1.82 9.52 6.15
N LEU A 89 2.67 8.96 5.32
CA LEU A 89 4.13 9.07 5.37
C LEU A 89 4.62 10.53 5.45
N LYS A 90 3.97 11.45 4.73
CA LYS A 90 4.31 12.89 4.73
C LYS A 90 4.13 13.57 6.08
N LYS A 91 3.27 13.04 6.94
CA LYS A 91 3.01 13.55 8.29
C LYS A 91 3.81 12.82 9.36
N THR A 92 4.38 11.69 9.01
CA THR A 92 5.14 10.83 9.91
C THR A 92 6.60 11.29 9.94
N ARG A 93 7.12 11.55 11.14
CA ARG A 93 8.53 11.86 11.35
C ARG A 93 9.23 10.64 11.94
N PRO A 94 10.50 10.37 11.58
CA PRO A 94 11.29 9.33 12.24
C PRO A 94 11.36 9.63 13.74
N ASN A 95 11.24 8.59 14.57
CA ASN A 95 11.16 8.65 16.02
C ASN A 95 9.91 9.37 16.60
N GLY A 96 8.91 9.64 15.77
CA GLY A 96 7.63 10.21 16.19
C GLY A 96 6.70 9.13 16.74
N LYS A 97 5.87 9.50 17.73
CA LYS A 97 4.75 8.64 18.21
C LYS A 97 3.56 8.82 17.28
N ILE A 98 2.99 7.72 16.85
CA ILE A 98 1.81 7.70 15.99
C ILE A 98 0.66 6.94 16.65
N LYS A 99 -0.57 7.22 16.23
CA LYS A 99 -1.72 6.37 16.55
C LYS A 99 -1.98 5.45 15.35
N PRO A 100 -1.66 4.15 15.43
CA PRO A 100 -1.90 3.24 14.34
C PRO A 100 -3.42 3.01 14.16
N ILE A 101 -3.88 3.14 12.93
CA ILE A 101 -5.23 2.78 12.50
C ILE A 101 -5.08 1.63 11.54
N LYS A 102 -5.83 0.55 11.73
CA LYS A 102 -5.76 -0.61 10.83
C LYS A 102 -6.13 -0.19 9.40
N TYR A 103 -5.28 -0.56 8.45
CA TYR A 103 -5.55 -0.35 7.03
C TYR A 103 -6.86 -1.07 6.64
N GLY A 104 -7.73 -0.36 5.90
CA GLY A 104 -9.02 -0.89 5.49
C GLY A 104 -10.18 -0.66 6.46
N SER A 105 -9.97 -0.10 7.66
CA SER A 105 -11.07 0.45 8.43
C SER A 105 -11.56 1.73 7.75
N LYS A 106 -12.74 1.68 7.14
CA LYS A 106 -13.41 2.86 6.58
C LYS A 106 -13.65 3.87 7.71
N GLN A 107 -12.71 4.76 7.95
CA GLN A 107 -13.05 6.00 8.61
C GLN A 107 -13.70 6.90 7.55
N ASN A 108 -15.00 7.10 7.69
CA ASN A 108 -15.69 8.20 7.04
C ASN A 108 -15.03 9.50 7.50
N SER A 109 -14.02 9.96 6.78
CA SER A 109 -13.51 11.31 6.90
C SER A 109 -14.45 12.27 6.16
N SER A 110 -15.73 12.30 6.54
CA SER A 110 -16.63 13.41 6.24
C SER A 110 -16.38 14.53 7.25
N GLY A 111 -15.17 15.05 7.23
CA GLY A 111 -14.73 16.20 8.00
C GLY A 111 -14.22 17.31 7.10
N TRP A 112 -14.95 17.62 6.04
CA TRP A 112 -14.79 18.91 5.38
C TRP A 112 -15.39 19.94 6.30
N GLY A 113 -14.49 20.70 6.93
CA GLY A 113 -14.84 21.76 7.85
C GLY A 113 -15.84 22.72 7.24
N LYS A 114 -17.04 22.75 7.79
CA LYS A 114 -17.89 23.91 7.70
C LYS A 114 -17.13 25.07 8.31
N LYS A 115 -16.61 25.94 7.45
CA LYS A 115 -16.22 27.30 7.83
C LYS A 115 -17.43 27.94 8.49
N LYS A 116 -17.43 28.03 9.81
CA LYS A 116 -18.34 28.92 10.53
C LYS A 116 -18.01 30.34 10.07
N LYS A 117 -18.85 30.91 9.24
CA LYS A 117 -18.95 32.36 9.10
C LYS A 117 -19.34 32.88 10.48
N SER A 118 -18.41 33.52 11.15
CA SER A 118 -18.74 34.36 12.27
C SER A 118 -19.43 35.61 11.73
N THR A 119 -20.73 35.61 11.82
CA THR A 119 -21.53 36.81 11.64
C THR A 119 -21.23 37.72 12.83
N LYS A 120 -20.48 38.73 12.59
CA LYS A 120 -20.23 39.82 13.52
C LYS A 120 -21.54 40.60 13.62
N GLU A 121 -22.31 40.32 14.63
CA GLU A 121 -23.49 41.09 14.96
C GLU A 121 -23.02 42.39 15.65
N GLU A 122 -23.04 43.43 14.89
CA GLU A 122 -22.76 44.77 15.35
C GLU A 122 -23.96 45.29 16.14
N LYS A 123 -23.90 45.19 17.45
CA LYS A 123 -24.88 45.78 18.33
C LYS A 123 -24.65 47.29 18.36
N LYS A 124 -25.40 47.99 17.55
CA LYS A 124 -25.52 49.45 17.64
C LYS A 124 -26.31 49.80 18.87
N LYS A 125 -25.64 50.30 19.89
CA LYS A 125 -26.24 50.82 21.10
C LYS A 125 -26.55 52.31 20.87
N GLN A 126 -27.80 52.66 20.93
CA GLN A 126 -28.19 54.03 21.24
C GLN A 126 -28.27 54.20 22.75
#